data_8b7da1d435565b09fdba8c7a6c8d86a5
#
_entry.id   8b7da1d435565b09fdba8c7a6c8d86a5
#
_cell.length_a   1.000
_cell.length_b   1.000
_cell.length_c   1.000
_cell.angle_alpha   90.00
_cell.angle_beta   90.00
_cell.angle_gamma   90.00
#
_symmetry.space_group_name_H-M   'P 1'
#
loop_
_entity.id
_entity.type
_entity.pdbx_description
1 polymer ?
#
loop_
_entity_poly.entity_id
_entity_poly.type
_entity_poly.pdbx_seq_one_letter_code
_entity_poly.pdbx_strand_id
1 'polypeptide(L)'
;MEEIDQAGVYAPYLALWRQGDCLLPERALLAWAQSQRLLPLLLWRGKKAGWALPDALTRAAQNVRYREQAQQMLAENQLRALGVLAQKLDIPLVLVKGACVARVYPETWLRPYNDIDLLIAEEHLPYFLPAVLDLGYTWLGALTGQRGWHLPPLAPKTTGLKLEVHTALARERGRSLFTFGQWTTGIHPFIPFPGLWVPDPVDHALYMIHHAIVHHELVLGFLPFIDLAYWTQSWGEAEWQALADQARTFDLYRVASLSFALTAWLSDIVWPRTVQQLFPVPPDDILLAARRIVIGAGTQKLPHLQRDMPERNLRGLLKYLGLILLGDPVTRQALPRSEKIRFYLRRPFQLLSNHGPTLWRLVRGERRTRAAWQVQRRLQAWLRDEHL
;
A
#
# COMPACT_ATOMS: atom_id res chain seq x y z
N MET A 1 -5.80 3.65 37.19
CA MET A 1 -6.28 3.00 35.93
C MET A 1 -5.04 2.75 35.12
N GLU A 2 -4.49 1.54 35.24
CA GLU A 2 -3.20 1.14 34.73
C GLU A 2 -3.16 1.38 33.22
N GLU A 3 -2.37 2.36 32.78
CA GLU A 3 -1.79 2.37 31.45
C GLU A 3 -0.97 1.09 31.33
N ILE A 4 -1.59 0.03 30.87
CA ILE A 4 -0.87 -1.16 30.43
C ILE A 4 0.08 -0.64 29.35
N ASP A 5 1.34 -0.61 29.67
CA ASP A 5 2.46 -0.32 28.81
C ASP A 5 2.39 -1.24 27.55
N GLN A 6 1.56 -0.82 26.59
CA GLN A 6 1.41 -1.55 25.33
C GLN A 6 2.62 -1.34 24.42
N ALA A 7 3.56 -0.47 24.77
CA ALA A 7 4.87 -0.40 24.14
C ALA A 7 5.63 -1.72 24.36
N GLY A 8 5.46 -2.36 25.53
CA GLY A 8 6.05 -3.67 25.83
C GLY A 8 5.61 -4.80 24.90
N VAL A 9 4.38 -4.80 24.41
CA VAL A 9 3.88 -5.84 23.52
C VAL A 9 4.57 -5.84 22.15
N TYR A 10 5.02 -4.68 21.70
CA TYR A 10 5.62 -4.52 20.37
C TYR A 10 7.15 -4.45 20.39
N ALA A 11 7.73 -4.20 21.57
CA ALA A 11 9.18 -4.11 21.76
C ALA A 11 9.94 -5.33 21.18
N PRO A 12 9.48 -6.60 21.37
CA PRO A 12 10.18 -7.76 20.84
C PRO A 12 10.25 -7.79 19.31
N TYR A 13 9.23 -7.33 18.61
CA TYR A 13 9.22 -7.27 17.14
C TYR A 13 10.16 -6.19 16.59
N LEU A 14 10.22 -5.06 17.30
CA LEU A 14 11.17 -3.99 16.96
C LEU A 14 12.61 -4.39 17.28
N ALA A 15 12.85 -5.11 18.37
CA ALA A 15 14.16 -5.64 18.74
C ALA A 15 14.67 -6.60 17.66
N LEU A 16 13.84 -7.52 17.17
CA LEU A 16 14.17 -8.36 16.02
C LEU A 16 14.51 -7.51 14.79
N TRP A 17 13.65 -6.54 14.47
CA TRP A 17 13.82 -5.73 13.27
C TRP A 17 15.06 -4.84 13.30
N ARG A 18 15.38 -4.24 14.45
CA ARG A 18 16.47 -3.28 14.58
C ARG A 18 17.82 -3.92 14.91
N GLN A 19 17.81 -4.94 15.75
CA GLN A 19 19.01 -5.47 16.41
C GLN A 19 19.20 -6.99 16.18
N GLY A 20 18.21 -7.67 15.63
CA GLY A 20 18.25 -9.12 15.45
C GLY A 20 17.88 -9.91 16.71
N ASP A 21 17.43 -9.24 17.78
CA ASP A 21 17.11 -9.87 19.05
C ASP A 21 15.82 -10.71 18.96
N CYS A 22 15.91 -11.95 19.35
CA CYS A 22 14.82 -12.93 19.28
C CYS A 22 14.18 -13.12 20.66
N LEU A 23 13.44 -12.12 21.12
CA LEU A 23 12.81 -12.08 22.44
C LEU A 23 11.48 -12.83 22.55
N LEU A 24 10.97 -13.38 21.45
CA LEU A 24 9.74 -14.16 21.38
C LEU A 24 10.03 -15.55 20.83
N PRO A 25 9.10 -16.54 21.05
CA PRO A 25 9.20 -17.85 20.43
C PRO A 25 9.36 -17.73 18.89
N GLU A 26 10.25 -18.52 18.32
CA GLU A 26 10.62 -18.52 16.90
C GLU A 26 9.41 -18.54 15.98
N ARG A 27 8.39 -19.35 16.30
CA ARG A 27 7.14 -19.45 15.53
C ARG A 27 6.39 -18.10 15.45
N ALA A 28 6.37 -17.34 16.55
CA ALA A 28 5.71 -16.04 16.59
C ALA A 28 6.47 -14.99 15.76
N LEU A 29 7.79 -14.99 15.89
CA LEU A 29 8.66 -14.10 15.10
C LEU A 29 8.56 -14.40 13.60
N LEU A 30 8.56 -15.67 13.23
CA LEU A 30 8.42 -16.11 11.84
C LEU A 30 7.07 -15.68 11.25
N ALA A 31 5.96 -15.95 11.95
CA ALA A 31 4.63 -15.56 11.49
C ALA A 31 4.50 -14.05 11.33
N TRP A 32 5.06 -13.28 12.26
CA TRP A 32 5.08 -11.82 12.16
C TRP A 32 5.93 -11.35 10.97
N ALA A 33 7.18 -11.81 10.83
CA ALA A 33 8.06 -11.41 9.74
C ALA A 33 7.48 -11.74 8.36
N GLN A 34 6.77 -12.87 8.24
CA GLN A 34 6.02 -13.24 7.04
C GLN A 34 4.87 -12.27 6.78
N SER A 35 4.07 -11.95 7.80
CA SER A 35 2.94 -11.01 7.66
C SER A 35 3.38 -9.61 7.25
N GLN A 36 4.55 -9.19 7.70
CA GLN A 36 5.18 -7.90 7.36
C GLN A 36 5.98 -7.93 6.05
N ARG A 37 6.12 -9.11 5.41
CA ARG A 37 6.93 -9.31 4.19
C ARG A 37 8.42 -8.93 4.37
N LEU A 38 8.96 -9.10 5.58
CA LEU A 38 10.30 -8.65 5.95
C LEU A 38 11.38 -9.75 5.87
N LEU A 39 11.02 -11.01 5.61
CA LEU A 39 11.99 -12.11 5.60
C LEU A 39 13.22 -11.87 4.71
N PRO A 40 13.09 -11.36 3.46
CA PRO A 40 14.28 -11.05 2.63
C PRO A 40 15.19 -10.02 3.29
N LEU A 41 14.60 -8.95 3.82
CA LEU A 41 15.34 -7.86 4.47
C LEU A 41 16.01 -8.31 5.78
N LEU A 42 15.32 -9.11 6.60
CA LEU A 42 15.88 -9.66 7.83
C LEU A 42 17.08 -10.55 7.55
N LEU A 43 17.00 -11.42 6.53
CA LEU A 43 18.12 -12.25 6.11
C LEU A 43 19.33 -11.40 5.66
N TRP A 44 19.07 -10.38 4.84
CA TRP A 44 20.13 -9.52 4.32
C TRP A 44 20.78 -8.68 5.44
N ARG A 45 19.96 -8.05 6.28
CA ARG A 45 20.44 -7.27 7.44
C ARG A 45 21.19 -8.15 8.42
N GLY A 46 20.64 -9.32 8.75
CA GLY A 46 21.27 -10.27 9.66
C GLY A 46 22.65 -10.72 9.17
N LYS A 47 22.78 -11.03 7.89
CA LYS A 47 24.08 -11.36 7.29
C LYS A 47 25.08 -10.20 7.36
N LYS A 48 24.61 -8.98 7.04
CA LYS A 48 25.45 -7.78 7.05
C LYS A 48 25.90 -7.39 8.46
N ALA A 49 25.02 -7.55 9.45
CA ALA A 49 25.25 -7.17 10.84
C ALA A 49 25.78 -8.32 11.73
N GLY A 50 25.90 -9.55 11.19
CA GLY A 50 26.35 -10.71 11.96
C GLY A 50 25.33 -11.20 12.99
N TRP A 51 24.03 -11.02 12.75
CA TRP A 51 22.98 -11.45 13.69
C TRP A 51 22.85 -12.97 13.74
N ALA A 52 22.70 -13.52 14.94
CA ALA A 52 22.38 -14.92 15.17
C ALA A 52 20.85 -15.15 15.05
N LEU A 53 20.34 -15.15 13.81
CA LEU A 53 18.93 -15.43 13.57
C LEU A 53 18.63 -16.93 13.78
N PRO A 54 17.45 -17.27 14.37
CA PRO A 54 17.02 -18.66 14.51
C PRO A 54 16.98 -19.42 13.19
N ASP A 55 17.27 -20.72 13.26
CA ASP A 55 17.36 -21.60 12.07
C ASP A 55 16.09 -21.63 11.23
N ALA A 56 14.91 -21.67 11.84
CA ALA A 56 13.67 -21.66 11.09
C ALA A 56 13.44 -20.31 10.38
N LEU A 57 13.84 -19.20 11.01
CA LEU A 57 13.77 -17.88 10.39
C LEU A 57 14.73 -17.79 9.18
N THR A 58 15.94 -18.26 9.37
CA THR A 58 16.98 -18.29 8.32
C THR A 58 16.57 -19.16 7.14
N ARG A 59 16.07 -20.39 7.38
CA ARG A 59 15.58 -21.29 6.32
C ARG A 59 14.36 -20.67 5.58
N ALA A 60 13.40 -20.15 6.32
CA ALA A 60 12.23 -19.48 5.70
C ALA A 60 12.63 -18.28 4.86
N ALA A 61 13.56 -17.45 5.34
CA ALA A 61 14.06 -16.31 4.61
C ALA A 61 14.84 -16.69 3.35
N GLN A 62 15.63 -17.77 3.39
CA GLN A 62 16.31 -18.31 2.20
C GLN A 62 15.32 -18.81 1.14
N ASN A 63 14.27 -19.55 1.55
CA ASN A 63 13.25 -20.02 0.63
C ASN A 63 12.47 -18.85 -0.01
N VAL A 64 12.15 -17.81 0.77
CA VAL A 64 11.53 -16.58 0.24
C VAL A 64 12.49 -15.89 -0.71
N ARG A 65 13.78 -15.79 -0.40
CA ARG A 65 14.78 -15.19 -1.30
C ARG A 65 14.76 -15.84 -2.68
N TYR A 66 14.85 -17.18 -2.77
CA TYR A 66 14.84 -17.87 -4.07
C TYR A 66 13.56 -17.61 -4.85
N ARG A 67 12.42 -17.61 -4.16
CA ARG A 67 11.13 -17.30 -4.76
C ARG A 67 11.10 -15.87 -5.29
N GLU A 68 11.51 -14.89 -4.49
CA GLU A 68 11.51 -13.48 -4.90
C GLU A 68 12.49 -13.21 -6.04
N GLN A 69 13.66 -13.86 -6.06
CA GLN A 69 14.60 -13.77 -7.18
C GLN A 69 13.98 -14.32 -8.48
N ALA A 70 13.34 -15.48 -8.43
CA ALA A 70 12.66 -16.04 -9.59
C ALA A 70 11.49 -15.14 -10.07
N GLN A 71 10.69 -14.61 -9.13
CA GLN A 71 9.62 -13.68 -9.43
C GLN A 71 10.14 -12.37 -10.06
N GLN A 72 11.28 -11.87 -9.56
CA GLN A 72 11.96 -10.70 -10.11
C GLN A 72 12.35 -10.91 -11.59
N MET A 73 12.92 -12.07 -11.92
CA MET A 73 13.28 -12.39 -13.31
C MET A 73 12.05 -12.41 -14.23
N LEU A 74 10.92 -12.96 -13.77
CA LEU A 74 9.67 -12.94 -14.52
C LEU A 74 9.15 -11.50 -14.70
N ALA A 75 9.18 -10.69 -13.65
CA ALA A 75 8.79 -9.29 -13.70
C ALA A 75 9.65 -8.49 -14.69
N GLU A 76 10.97 -8.70 -14.70
CA GLU A 76 11.86 -8.02 -15.63
C GLU A 76 11.57 -8.36 -17.10
N ASN A 77 11.25 -9.62 -17.40
CA ASN A 77 10.84 -10.02 -18.76
C ASN A 77 9.53 -9.33 -19.15
N GLN A 78 8.56 -9.24 -18.23
CA GLN A 78 7.30 -8.53 -18.48
C GLN A 78 7.54 -7.03 -18.68
N LEU A 79 8.38 -6.39 -17.86
CA LEU A 79 8.72 -4.97 -18.00
C LEU A 79 9.41 -4.66 -19.33
N ARG A 80 10.32 -5.53 -19.79
CA ARG A 80 10.93 -5.38 -21.13
C ARG A 80 9.88 -5.48 -22.24
N ALA A 81 8.99 -6.45 -22.17
CA ALA A 81 7.92 -6.61 -23.17
C ALA A 81 6.97 -5.40 -23.18
N LEU A 82 6.60 -4.89 -22.00
CA LEU A 82 5.78 -3.68 -21.87
C LEU A 82 6.48 -2.43 -22.38
N GLY A 83 7.79 -2.30 -22.16
CA GLY A 83 8.58 -1.20 -22.70
C GLY A 83 8.65 -1.20 -24.22
N VAL A 84 8.87 -2.38 -24.82
CA VAL A 84 8.82 -2.55 -26.30
C VAL A 84 7.44 -2.21 -26.84
N LEU A 85 6.38 -2.65 -26.15
CA LEU A 85 5.01 -2.31 -26.52
C LEU A 85 4.75 -0.81 -26.47
N ALA A 86 5.18 -0.14 -25.40
CA ALA A 86 5.04 1.29 -25.23
C ALA A 86 5.71 2.08 -26.36
N GLN A 87 6.95 1.69 -26.74
CA GLN A 87 7.68 2.29 -27.86
C GLN A 87 6.94 2.05 -29.20
N LYS A 88 6.45 0.84 -29.44
CA LYS A 88 5.71 0.52 -30.67
C LYS A 88 4.43 1.31 -30.82
N LEU A 89 3.74 1.61 -29.71
CA LEU A 89 2.50 2.37 -29.70
C LEU A 89 2.74 3.89 -29.59
N ASP A 90 3.97 4.32 -29.33
CA ASP A 90 4.35 5.70 -29.05
C ASP A 90 3.54 6.29 -27.89
N ILE A 91 3.41 5.54 -26.81
CA ILE A 91 2.68 5.95 -25.60
C ILE A 91 3.57 5.85 -24.35
N PRO A 92 3.54 6.84 -23.46
CA PRO A 92 4.25 6.77 -22.20
C PRO A 92 3.48 5.86 -21.21
N LEU A 93 4.13 4.78 -20.77
CA LEU A 93 3.68 3.94 -19.66
C LEU A 93 4.50 4.29 -18.43
N VAL A 94 3.84 4.79 -17.38
CA VAL A 94 4.52 5.20 -16.14
C VAL A 94 4.46 4.05 -15.13
N LEU A 95 5.63 3.48 -14.81
CA LEU A 95 5.77 2.45 -13.79
C LEU A 95 5.74 3.08 -12.40
N VAL A 96 4.91 2.54 -11.51
CA VAL A 96 4.75 3.03 -10.15
C VAL A 96 4.87 1.92 -9.12
N LYS A 97 4.95 2.28 -7.84
CA LYS A 97 4.97 1.35 -6.69
C LYS A 97 6.09 0.28 -6.77
N GLY A 98 5.72 -0.98 -6.52
CA GLY A 98 6.57 -2.11 -6.24
C GLY A 98 7.79 -2.28 -7.14
N ALA A 99 7.57 -2.42 -8.43
CA ALA A 99 8.63 -2.66 -9.41
C ALA A 99 9.57 -1.46 -9.59
N CYS A 100 9.04 -0.23 -9.43
CA CYS A 100 9.83 0.99 -9.44
C CYS A 100 10.66 1.11 -8.14
N VAL A 101 10.01 0.97 -6.98
CA VAL A 101 10.63 1.15 -5.66
C VAL A 101 11.69 0.08 -5.37
N ALA A 102 11.52 -1.15 -5.86
CA ALA A 102 12.51 -2.20 -5.67
C ALA A 102 13.93 -1.81 -6.17
N ARG A 103 14.05 -0.85 -7.09
CA ARG A 103 15.33 -0.41 -7.66
C ARG A 103 16.18 0.47 -6.75
N VAL A 104 15.60 1.04 -5.69
CA VAL A 104 16.39 1.81 -4.70
C VAL A 104 16.92 0.94 -3.57
N TYR A 105 16.54 -0.34 -3.53
CA TYR A 105 17.09 -1.30 -2.57
C TYR A 105 18.45 -1.83 -3.03
N PRO A 106 19.32 -2.26 -2.08
CA PRO A 106 20.62 -2.83 -2.42
C PRO A 106 20.56 -4.01 -3.40
N GLU A 107 19.50 -4.80 -3.29
CA GLU A 107 19.15 -5.90 -4.18
C GLU A 107 17.63 -5.86 -4.43
N THR A 108 17.20 -5.94 -5.66
CA THR A 108 15.79 -5.78 -6.02
C THR A 108 14.85 -6.81 -5.38
N TRP A 109 15.34 -8.03 -5.13
CA TRP A 109 14.58 -9.10 -4.47
C TRP A 109 14.32 -8.84 -2.97
N LEU A 110 14.99 -7.86 -2.36
CA LEU A 110 14.77 -7.45 -0.98
C LEU A 110 13.40 -6.77 -0.79
N ARG A 111 12.86 -6.23 -1.86
CA ARG A 111 11.54 -5.58 -1.86
C ARG A 111 10.53 -6.42 -2.64
N PRO A 112 9.82 -7.38 -1.98
CA PRO A 112 8.83 -8.22 -2.64
C PRO A 112 7.65 -7.40 -3.21
N TYR A 113 7.21 -7.74 -4.42
CA TYR A 113 5.98 -7.22 -5.02
C TYR A 113 5.30 -8.30 -5.87
N ASN A 114 3.96 -8.24 -6.00
CA ASN A 114 3.16 -9.29 -6.63
C ASN A 114 2.44 -8.82 -7.89
N ASP A 115 2.59 -7.57 -8.23
CA ASP A 115 1.92 -6.87 -9.32
C ASP A 115 2.85 -5.85 -9.97
N ILE A 116 2.52 -5.51 -11.21
CA ILE A 116 3.15 -4.41 -11.95
C ILE A 116 2.06 -3.35 -12.10
N ASP A 117 2.27 -2.20 -11.45
CA ASP A 117 1.35 -1.07 -11.52
C ASP A 117 1.81 -0.09 -12.61
N LEU A 118 0.93 0.20 -13.56
CA LEU A 118 1.15 1.19 -14.61
C LEU A 118 0.12 2.31 -14.52
N LEU A 119 0.58 3.54 -14.64
CA LEU A 119 -0.26 4.69 -14.88
C LEU A 119 -0.18 5.06 -16.37
N ILE A 120 -1.34 5.29 -16.98
CA ILE A 120 -1.48 5.61 -18.40
C ILE A 120 -2.54 6.71 -18.57
N ALA A 121 -2.40 7.58 -19.56
CA ALA A 121 -3.44 8.50 -19.93
C ALA A 121 -4.67 7.78 -20.48
N GLU A 122 -5.86 8.25 -20.11
CA GLU A 122 -7.12 7.56 -20.46
C GLU A 122 -7.31 7.44 -21.99
N GLU A 123 -6.87 8.43 -22.74
CA GLU A 123 -6.92 8.46 -24.23
C GLU A 123 -6.08 7.38 -24.89
N HIS A 124 -5.08 6.81 -24.18
CA HIS A 124 -4.25 5.73 -24.72
C HIS A 124 -4.82 4.32 -24.49
N LEU A 125 -5.80 4.19 -23.60
CA LEU A 125 -6.40 2.89 -23.26
C LEU A 125 -6.95 2.13 -24.48
N PRO A 126 -7.64 2.77 -25.45
CA PRO A 126 -8.18 2.07 -26.64
C PRO A 126 -7.10 1.38 -27.49
N TYR A 127 -5.87 1.88 -27.46
CA TYR A 127 -4.72 1.32 -28.20
C TYR A 127 -3.94 0.32 -27.35
N PHE A 128 -3.75 0.65 -26.08
CA PHE A 128 -2.96 -0.16 -25.16
C PHE A 128 -3.63 -1.50 -24.80
N LEU A 129 -4.94 -1.49 -24.50
CA LEU A 129 -5.61 -2.68 -24.00
C LEU A 129 -5.65 -3.82 -25.03
N PRO A 130 -6.03 -3.62 -26.31
CA PRO A 130 -5.93 -4.67 -27.31
C PRO A 130 -4.51 -5.22 -27.43
N ALA A 131 -3.52 -4.34 -27.49
CA ALA A 131 -2.13 -4.73 -27.68
C ALA A 131 -1.57 -5.52 -26.48
N VAL A 132 -1.96 -5.20 -25.25
CA VAL A 132 -1.56 -5.98 -24.07
C VAL A 132 -2.24 -7.35 -24.02
N LEU A 133 -3.48 -7.46 -24.52
CA LEU A 133 -4.16 -8.74 -24.64
C LEU A 133 -3.47 -9.62 -25.71
N ASP A 134 -2.99 -9.04 -26.81
CA ASP A 134 -2.20 -9.71 -27.84
C ASP A 134 -0.82 -10.17 -27.33
N LEU A 135 -0.24 -9.48 -26.34
CA LEU A 135 0.94 -9.94 -25.60
C LEU A 135 0.66 -11.18 -24.72
N GLY A 136 -0.57 -11.66 -24.69
CA GLY A 136 -0.94 -12.86 -23.93
C GLY A 136 -1.43 -12.59 -22.53
N TYR A 137 -1.85 -11.36 -22.21
CA TYR A 137 -2.57 -11.09 -20.98
C TYR A 137 -4.07 -11.42 -21.12
N THR A 138 -4.72 -11.66 -20.00
CA THR A 138 -6.17 -11.90 -19.92
C THR A 138 -6.72 -11.24 -18.66
N TRP A 139 -7.98 -10.83 -18.71
CA TRP A 139 -8.64 -10.21 -17.57
C TRP A 139 -8.78 -11.19 -16.39
N LEU A 140 -8.43 -10.75 -15.19
CA LEU A 140 -8.74 -11.46 -13.95
C LEU A 140 -10.11 -11.00 -13.44
N GLY A 141 -11.13 -11.82 -13.69
CA GLY A 141 -12.50 -11.53 -13.28
C GLY A 141 -13.33 -10.80 -14.33
N ALA A 142 -14.59 -10.56 -13.98
CA ALA A 142 -15.50 -9.82 -14.85
C ALA A 142 -15.10 -8.34 -14.88
N LEU A 143 -15.26 -7.69 -16.04
CA LEU A 143 -15.06 -6.24 -16.23
C LEU A 143 -16.05 -5.38 -15.40
N THR A 144 -16.66 -5.98 -14.41
CA THR A 144 -17.78 -5.48 -13.64
C THR A 144 -17.33 -4.95 -12.29
N GLY A 145 -17.57 -3.69 -12.04
CA GLY A 145 -17.36 -3.05 -10.75
C GLY A 145 -16.13 -2.18 -10.64
N GLN A 146 -15.68 -1.66 -11.75
CA GLN A 146 -14.52 -0.79 -11.80
C GLN A 146 -14.86 0.62 -11.32
N ARG A 147 -14.02 1.12 -10.45
CA ARG A 147 -13.86 2.56 -10.30
C ARG A 147 -13.19 3.01 -11.62
N GLY A 148 -13.76 3.97 -12.34
CA GLY A 148 -13.32 4.36 -13.68
C GLY A 148 -11.85 4.81 -13.81
N TRP A 149 -11.08 4.79 -12.74
CA TRP A 149 -9.67 5.16 -12.64
C TRP A 149 -8.72 3.96 -12.41
N HIS A 150 -9.28 2.78 -12.12
CA HIS A 150 -8.53 1.54 -11.92
C HIS A 150 -9.20 0.41 -12.69
N LEU A 151 -8.51 -0.14 -13.66
CA LEU A 151 -9.02 -1.24 -14.49
C LEU A 151 -8.95 -2.58 -13.73
N PRO A 152 -9.72 -3.61 -14.08
CA PRO A 152 -9.50 -4.94 -13.54
C PRO A 152 -8.07 -5.38 -13.79
N PRO A 153 -7.47 -6.13 -12.85
CA PRO A 153 -6.16 -6.68 -13.08
C PRO A 153 -6.13 -7.60 -14.30
N LEU A 154 -5.03 -7.56 -15.01
CA LEU A 154 -4.70 -8.47 -16.09
C LEU A 154 -3.69 -9.50 -15.58
N ALA A 155 -3.85 -10.76 -15.94
CA ALA A 155 -2.87 -11.80 -15.68
C ALA A 155 -2.26 -12.29 -17.00
N PRO A 156 -0.95 -12.60 -17.02
CA PRO A 156 -0.37 -13.27 -18.17
C PRO A 156 -0.95 -14.70 -18.26
N LYS A 157 -1.18 -15.19 -19.48
CA LYS A 157 -1.59 -16.59 -19.71
C LYS A 157 -0.52 -17.60 -19.29
N THR A 158 0.72 -17.14 -19.22
CA THR A 158 1.87 -17.88 -18.70
C THR A 158 2.16 -17.47 -17.25
N THR A 159 3.25 -17.97 -16.68
CA THR A 159 3.71 -17.56 -15.35
C THR A 159 4.20 -16.11 -15.37
N GLY A 160 3.76 -15.31 -14.42
CA GLY A 160 4.16 -13.91 -14.29
C GLY A 160 3.34 -13.15 -13.25
N LEU A 161 3.62 -11.87 -13.11
CA LEU A 161 2.93 -10.97 -12.21
C LEU A 161 1.65 -10.41 -12.87
N LYS A 162 0.70 -10.07 -12.03
CA LYS A 162 -0.48 -9.32 -12.47
C LYS A 162 -0.08 -7.94 -12.95
N LEU A 163 -0.81 -7.44 -13.92
CA LEU A 163 -0.69 -6.07 -14.41
C LEU A 163 -1.91 -5.28 -13.93
N GLU A 164 -1.67 -4.22 -13.20
CA GLU A 164 -2.69 -3.28 -12.75
C GLU A 164 -2.54 -1.96 -13.51
N VAL A 165 -3.56 -1.61 -14.28
CA VAL A 165 -3.57 -0.42 -15.14
C VAL A 165 -4.45 0.65 -14.51
N HIS A 166 -3.89 1.83 -14.32
CA HIS A 166 -4.51 2.98 -13.66
C HIS A 166 -4.57 4.18 -14.62
N THR A 167 -5.64 4.93 -14.60
CA THR A 167 -5.71 6.29 -15.19
C THR A 167 -5.57 7.39 -14.14
N ALA A 168 -5.74 7.02 -12.87
CA ALA A 168 -5.40 7.80 -11.69
C ALA A 168 -5.00 6.85 -10.56
N LEU A 169 -4.12 7.26 -9.67
CA LEU A 169 -3.62 6.37 -8.60
C LEU A 169 -4.41 6.51 -7.30
N ALA A 170 -5.21 7.56 -7.17
CA ALA A 170 -6.10 7.75 -6.04
C ALA A 170 -7.34 8.57 -6.42
N ARG A 171 -8.37 8.48 -5.59
CA ARG A 171 -9.56 9.32 -5.69
C ARG A 171 -10.04 9.70 -4.31
N GLU A 172 -10.12 11.00 -4.04
CA GLU A 172 -10.59 11.53 -2.79
C GLU A 172 -11.67 12.59 -2.99
N ARG A 173 -12.73 12.55 -2.19
CA ARG A 173 -13.84 13.49 -2.24
C ARG A 173 -14.36 13.75 -3.67
N GLY A 174 -14.36 12.70 -4.51
CA GLY A 174 -14.79 12.78 -5.91
C GLY A 174 -13.74 13.28 -6.90
N ARG A 175 -12.58 13.75 -6.45
CA ARG A 175 -11.45 14.20 -7.31
C ARG A 175 -10.47 13.06 -7.54
N SER A 176 -10.05 12.86 -8.78
CA SER A 176 -8.91 11.99 -9.10
C SER A 176 -7.61 12.68 -8.68
N LEU A 177 -6.74 11.94 -8.00
CA LEU A 177 -5.42 12.40 -7.59
C LEU A 177 -4.36 11.53 -8.25
N PHE A 178 -3.18 12.11 -8.48
CA PHE A 178 -2.06 11.42 -9.12
C PHE A 178 -2.48 10.84 -10.48
N THR A 179 -3.12 11.67 -11.30
CA THR A 179 -3.46 11.35 -12.69
C THR A 179 -2.23 11.48 -13.58
N PHE A 180 -2.28 10.85 -14.75
CA PHE A 180 -1.22 10.99 -15.74
C PHE A 180 -0.94 12.47 -16.06
N GLY A 181 -1.99 13.28 -16.30
CA GLY A 181 -1.86 14.71 -16.61
C GLY A 181 -1.24 15.57 -15.50
N GLN A 182 -1.32 15.13 -14.22
CA GLN A 182 -0.66 15.81 -13.11
C GLN A 182 0.85 15.53 -13.07
N TRP A 183 1.31 14.41 -13.67
CA TRP A 183 2.70 13.98 -13.68
C TRP A 183 3.43 14.15 -15.03
N THR A 184 2.75 14.65 -16.06
CA THR A 184 3.34 14.78 -17.40
C THR A 184 4.57 15.68 -17.47
N THR A 185 4.70 16.60 -16.53
CA THR A 185 5.89 17.48 -16.41
C THR A 185 6.99 16.87 -15.53
N GLY A 186 6.66 15.82 -14.75
CA GLY A 186 7.53 15.18 -13.76
C GLY A 186 7.70 13.69 -13.99
N ILE A 187 7.73 13.19 -15.23
CA ILE A 187 8.07 11.80 -15.54
C ILE A 187 9.42 11.72 -16.23
N HIS A 188 10.17 10.66 -15.93
CA HIS A 188 11.51 10.43 -16.47
C HIS A 188 11.60 9.07 -17.16
N PRO A 189 12.42 8.90 -18.22
CA PRO A 189 12.67 7.60 -18.81
C PRO A 189 13.20 6.61 -17.77
N PHE A 190 12.64 5.42 -17.71
CA PHE A 190 13.13 4.37 -16.83
C PHE A 190 14.24 3.57 -17.49
N ILE A 191 15.49 4.02 -17.30
CA ILE A 191 16.68 3.49 -17.98
C ILE A 191 16.78 1.96 -17.99
N PRO A 192 16.47 1.21 -16.88
CA PRO A 192 16.55 -0.25 -16.89
C PRO A 192 15.62 -0.93 -17.89
N PHE A 193 14.53 -0.26 -18.28
CA PHE A 193 13.51 -0.79 -19.19
C PHE A 193 13.08 0.31 -20.18
N PRO A 194 13.81 0.47 -21.31
CA PRO A 194 13.51 1.48 -22.32
C PRO A 194 12.05 1.40 -22.79
N GLY A 195 11.42 2.56 -22.96
CA GLY A 195 10.00 2.68 -23.28
C GLY A 195 9.08 2.80 -22.06
N LEU A 196 9.56 2.45 -20.85
CA LEU A 196 8.87 2.75 -19.61
C LEU A 196 9.36 4.08 -19.01
N TRP A 197 8.48 4.71 -18.27
CA TRP A 197 8.72 5.95 -17.55
C TRP A 197 8.48 5.74 -16.05
N VAL A 198 9.02 6.62 -15.23
CA VAL A 198 8.79 6.68 -13.79
C VAL A 198 8.44 8.12 -13.40
N PRO A 199 7.65 8.32 -12.33
CA PRO A 199 7.36 9.66 -11.84
C PRO A 199 8.61 10.35 -11.32
N ASP A 200 8.56 11.67 -11.24
CA ASP A 200 9.51 12.44 -10.44
C ASP A 200 9.60 11.84 -9.03
N PRO A 201 10.80 11.76 -8.42
CA PRO A 201 10.99 11.16 -7.11
C PRO A 201 10.12 11.77 -6.01
N VAL A 202 9.85 13.08 -6.05
CA VAL A 202 9.02 13.78 -5.07
C VAL A 202 7.55 13.41 -5.24
N ASP A 203 7.05 13.42 -6.48
CA ASP A 203 5.68 13.00 -6.81
C ASP A 203 5.42 11.56 -6.39
N HIS A 204 6.39 10.67 -6.66
CA HIS A 204 6.26 9.27 -6.30
C HIS A 204 6.27 9.06 -4.78
N ALA A 205 7.11 9.79 -4.04
CA ALA A 205 7.14 9.74 -2.58
C ALA A 205 5.79 10.17 -1.98
N LEU A 206 5.22 11.28 -2.47
CA LEU A 206 3.92 11.76 -2.01
C LEU A 206 2.82 10.73 -2.27
N TYR A 207 2.84 10.10 -3.46
CA TYR A 207 1.92 9.02 -3.76
C TYR A 207 2.12 7.79 -2.85
N MET A 208 3.36 7.36 -2.59
CA MET A 208 3.63 6.24 -1.67
C MET A 208 3.12 6.53 -0.26
N ILE A 209 3.31 7.74 0.23
CA ILE A 209 2.81 8.22 1.52
C ILE A 209 1.28 8.14 1.57
N HIS A 210 0.60 8.70 0.55
CA HIS A 210 -0.85 8.64 0.42
C HIS A 210 -1.34 7.19 0.39
N HIS A 211 -0.71 6.35 -0.44
CA HIS A 211 -1.09 4.95 -0.62
C HIS A 211 -0.98 4.14 0.67
N ALA A 212 0.07 4.35 1.46
CA ALA A 212 0.28 3.62 2.71
C ALA A 212 -0.70 4.05 3.82
N ILE A 213 -0.93 5.35 3.97
CA ILE A 213 -1.64 5.92 5.12
C ILE A 213 -3.11 6.16 4.80
N VAL A 214 -3.43 6.78 3.66
CA VAL A 214 -4.81 7.13 3.31
C VAL A 214 -5.52 5.97 2.62
N HIS A 215 -4.87 5.38 1.60
CA HIS A 215 -5.51 4.30 0.82
C HIS A 215 -5.58 2.99 1.60
N HIS A 216 -4.48 2.58 2.24
CA HIS A 216 -4.39 1.32 2.99
C HIS A 216 -4.48 1.47 4.51
N GLU A 217 -4.70 2.69 5.05
CA GLU A 217 -4.93 2.92 6.47
C GLU A 217 -3.88 2.23 7.38
N LEU A 218 -2.60 2.26 6.97
CA LEU A 218 -1.44 1.70 7.68
C LEU A 218 -1.39 0.15 7.74
N VAL A 219 -2.35 -0.58 7.15
CA VAL A 219 -2.39 -2.05 7.27
C VAL A 219 -1.37 -2.78 6.40
N LEU A 220 -0.60 -2.08 5.58
CA LEU A 220 0.51 -2.66 4.81
C LEU A 220 1.76 -2.96 5.67
N GLY A 221 1.75 -2.57 6.94
CA GLY A 221 2.84 -2.84 7.88
C GLY A 221 4.08 -1.98 7.67
N PHE A 222 5.25 -2.58 7.85
CA PHE A 222 6.54 -1.88 7.86
C PHE A 222 7.02 -1.47 6.46
N LEU A 223 6.73 -2.30 5.46
CA LEU A 223 7.35 -2.19 4.14
C LEU A 223 7.24 -0.80 3.49
N PRO A 224 6.07 -0.10 3.51
CA PRO A 224 5.97 1.24 2.91
C PRO A 224 6.89 2.29 3.56
N PHE A 225 7.14 2.18 4.86
CA PHE A 225 8.01 3.12 5.58
C PHE A 225 9.49 2.81 5.33
N ILE A 226 9.83 1.54 5.13
CA ILE A 226 11.16 1.14 4.69
C ILE A 226 11.38 1.56 3.23
N ASP A 227 10.36 1.41 2.36
CA ASP A 227 10.36 1.94 1.00
C ASP A 227 10.69 3.43 0.99
N LEU A 228 10.04 4.21 1.84
CA LEU A 228 10.26 5.65 1.95
C LEU A 228 11.69 5.98 2.42
N ALA A 229 12.22 5.23 3.39
CA ALA A 229 13.59 5.41 3.87
C ALA A 229 14.62 5.20 2.75
N TYR A 230 14.48 4.13 1.96
CA TYR A 230 15.37 3.87 0.82
C TYR A 230 15.16 4.87 -0.32
N TRP A 231 13.92 5.28 -0.56
CA TRP A 231 13.58 6.20 -1.64
C TRP A 231 14.19 7.59 -1.45
N THR A 232 14.21 8.05 -0.20
CA THR A 232 14.65 9.41 0.13
C THR A 232 16.10 9.50 0.63
N GLN A 233 16.85 8.39 0.63
CA GLN A 233 18.19 8.34 1.22
C GLN A 233 19.23 9.28 0.60
N SER A 234 19.04 9.67 -0.67
CA SER A 234 19.93 10.56 -1.43
C SER A 234 19.38 11.97 -1.62
N TRP A 235 18.25 12.31 -0.98
CA TRP A 235 17.60 13.59 -1.16
C TRP A 235 18.34 14.74 -0.48
N GLY A 236 18.40 15.89 -1.18
CA GLY A 236 18.85 17.16 -0.65
C GLY A 236 17.70 18.06 -0.17
N GLU A 237 18.02 19.28 0.19
CA GLU A 237 17.04 20.25 0.70
C GLU A 237 15.95 20.60 -0.31
N ALA A 238 16.29 20.64 -1.60
CA ALA A 238 15.36 21.00 -2.67
C ALA A 238 14.21 19.97 -2.79
N GLU A 239 14.52 18.67 -2.76
CA GLU A 239 13.50 17.62 -2.82
C GLU A 239 12.62 17.63 -1.58
N TRP A 240 13.19 17.87 -0.39
CA TRP A 240 12.42 17.97 0.85
C TRP A 240 11.47 19.15 0.86
N GLN A 241 11.92 20.32 0.38
CA GLN A 241 11.06 21.49 0.25
C GLN A 241 9.95 21.25 -0.75
N ALA A 242 10.27 20.70 -1.93
CA ALA A 242 9.30 20.38 -2.97
C ALA A 242 8.22 19.40 -2.46
N LEU A 243 8.62 18.36 -1.68
CA LEU A 243 7.67 17.44 -1.09
C LEU A 243 6.75 18.14 -0.09
N ALA A 244 7.27 19.05 0.74
CA ALA A 244 6.46 19.77 1.71
C ALA A 244 5.44 20.69 1.02
N ASP A 245 5.82 21.35 -0.05
CA ASP A 245 4.94 22.23 -0.83
C ASP A 245 3.86 21.44 -1.57
N GLN A 246 4.23 20.32 -2.19
CA GLN A 246 3.25 19.41 -2.79
C GLN A 246 2.31 18.81 -1.74
N ALA A 247 2.82 18.37 -0.59
CA ALA A 247 2.01 17.82 0.47
C ALA A 247 0.95 18.84 0.98
N ARG A 248 1.29 20.13 1.03
CA ARG A 248 0.33 21.21 1.31
C ARG A 248 -0.70 21.37 0.19
N THR A 249 -0.25 21.38 -1.06
CA THR A 249 -1.11 21.52 -2.24
C THR A 249 -2.17 20.41 -2.34
N PHE A 250 -1.79 19.19 -1.98
CA PHE A 250 -2.68 18.02 -2.02
C PHE A 250 -3.42 17.75 -0.69
N ASP A 251 -3.29 18.62 0.31
CA ASP A 251 -3.84 18.43 1.67
C ASP A 251 -3.34 17.14 2.34
N LEU A 252 -2.07 16.80 2.11
CA LEU A 252 -1.42 15.60 2.62
C LEU A 252 -0.29 15.90 3.64
N TYR A 253 -0.20 17.15 4.10
CA TYR A 253 0.90 17.57 4.97
C TYR A 253 0.97 16.79 6.29
N ARG A 254 -0.16 16.58 6.95
CA ARG A 254 -0.24 15.75 8.17
C ARG A 254 0.07 14.28 7.89
N VAL A 255 -0.37 13.80 6.74
CA VAL A 255 -0.10 12.43 6.28
C VAL A 255 1.41 12.23 6.08
N ALA A 256 2.07 13.20 5.45
CA ALA A 256 3.52 13.19 5.27
C ALA A 256 4.26 13.25 6.62
N SER A 257 3.87 14.14 7.52
CA SER A 257 4.45 14.25 8.88
C SER A 257 4.34 12.92 9.64
N LEU A 258 3.19 12.25 9.59
CA LEU A 258 3.00 10.94 10.20
C LEU A 258 3.89 9.88 9.55
N SER A 259 4.01 9.90 8.22
CA SER A 259 4.85 8.94 7.49
C SER A 259 6.32 9.05 7.90
N PHE A 260 6.88 10.27 7.98
CA PHE A 260 8.27 10.47 8.40
C PHE A 260 8.51 10.10 9.84
N ALA A 261 7.57 10.40 10.75
CA ALA A 261 7.66 9.99 12.14
C ALA A 261 7.63 8.46 12.31
N LEU A 262 6.81 7.75 11.54
CA LEU A 262 6.77 6.29 11.53
C LEU A 262 8.03 5.68 10.90
N THR A 263 8.53 6.27 9.82
CA THR A 263 9.78 5.82 9.18
C THR A 263 10.97 5.97 10.11
N ALA A 264 11.11 7.11 10.80
CA ALA A 264 12.17 7.33 11.79
C ALA A 264 12.07 6.29 12.91
N TRP A 265 10.88 6.10 13.44
CA TRP A 265 10.64 5.12 14.50
C TRP A 265 10.96 3.68 14.08
N LEU A 266 10.63 3.26 12.84
CA LEU A 266 10.90 1.90 12.37
C LEU A 266 12.36 1.65 12.01
N SER A 267 12.99 2.62 11.34
CA SER A 267 14.31 2.44 10.72
C SER A 267 15.45 3.00 11.57
N ASP A 268 15.13 3.58 12.71
CA ASP A 268 16.08 4.27 13.61
C ASP A 268 16.88 5.38 12.87
N ILE A 269 16.19 6.06 11.94
CA ILE A 269 16.77 7.14 11.14
C ILE A 269 16.59 8.46 11.87
N VAL A 270 17.67 9.19 11.99
CA VAL A 270 17.61 10.60 12.38
C VAL A 270 17.51 11.44 11.11
N TRP A 271 16.34 12.00 10.87
CA TRP A 271 16.11 12.87 9.73
C TRP A 271 16.96 14.15 9.79
N PRO A 272 17.39 14.70 8.65
CA PRO A 272 18.01 16.02 8.57
C PRO A 272 17.16 17.08 9.26
N ARG A 273 17.79 18.15 9.76
CA ARG A 273 17.07 19.26 10.42
C ARG A 273 15.99 19.87 9.55
N THR A 274 16.24 19.98 8.26
CA THR A 274 15.26 20.44 7.26
C THR A 274 13.98 19.60 7.31
N VAL A 275 14.10 18.27 7.32
CA VAL A 275 12.93 17.37 7.39
C VAL A 275 12.17 17.54 8.70
N GLN A 276 12.89 17.66 9.83
CA GLN A 276 12.27 17.86 11.15
C GLN A 276 11.51 19.19 11.25
N GLN A 277 11.99 20.24 10.57
CA GLN A 277 11.34 21.54 10.50
C GLN A 277 10.15 21.53 9.56
N LEU A 278 10.29 20.89 8.40
CA LEU A 278 9.23 20.81 7.38
C LEU A 278 8.08 19.90 7.81
N PHE A 279 8.36 18.82 8.53
CA PHE A 279 7.37 17.80 8.90
C PHE A 279 7.39 17.58 10.43
N PRO A 280 6.67 18.42 11.20
CA PRO A 280 6.64 18.31 12.65
C PRO A 280 6.09 16.96 13.12
N VAL A 281 6.60 16.49 14.24
CA VAL A 281 6.17 15.22 14.84
C VAL A 281 4.69 15.30 15.22
N PRO A 282 3.87 14.34 14.80
CA PRO A 282 2.47 14.27 15.23
C PRO A 282 2.32 14.08 16.74
N PRO A 283 1.14 14.40 17.31
CA PRO A 283 0.86 14.16 18.73
C PRO A 283 1.13 12.70 19.15
N ASP A 284 1.62 12.49 20.38
CA ASP A 284 2.04 11.16 20.87
C ASP A 284 0.96 10.11 20.81
N ASP A 285 -0.29 10.48 21.08
CA ASP A 285 -1.43 9.57 21.01
C ASP A 285 -1.77 9.15 19.57
N ILE A 286 -1.55 10.04 18.59
CA ILE A 286 -1.68 9.72 17.16
C ILE A 286 -0.56 8.77 16.71
N LEU A 287 0.68 9.06 17.14
CA LEU A 287 1.81 8.16 16.88
C LEU A 287 1.61 6.78 17.50
N LEU A 288 1.17 6.73 18.73
CA LEU A 288 0.90 5.46 19.41
C LEU A 288 -0.20 4.67 18.68
N ALA A 289 -1.25 5.35 18.25
CA ALA A 289 -2.33 4.75 17.45
C ALA A 289 -1.81 4.17 16.13
N ALA A 290 -1.03 4.94 15.39
CA ALA A 290 -0.46 4.52 14.11
C ALA A 290 0.53 3.37 14.26
N ARG A 291 1.43 3.42 15.24
CA ARG A 291 2.38 2.34 15.56
C ARG A 291 1.69 1.01 15.85
N ARG A 292 0.58 1.03 16.61
CA ARG A 292 -0.23 -0.16 16.89
C ARG A 292 -0.78 -0.81 15.62
N ILE A 293 -1.28 0.00 14.69
CA ILE A 293 -1.82 -0.51 13.42
C ILE A 293 -0.70 -1.11 12.57
N VAL A 294 0.42 -0.39 12.44
CA VAL A 294 1.57 -0.82 11.61
C VAL A 294 2.15 -2.16 12.09
N ILE A 295 2.39 -2.32 13.40
CA ILE A 295 2.95 -3.59 13.93
C ILE A 295 1.93 -4.72 13.86
N GLY A 296 0.65 -4.44 14.09
CA GLY A 296 -0.44 -5.40 14.01
C GLY A 296 -0.91 -5.69 12.58
N ALA A 297 -0.24 -5.13 11.56
CA ALA A 297 -0.64 -5.32 10.17
C ALA A 297 -0.74 -6.80 9.80
N GLY A 298 -1.74 -7.13 9.03
CA GLY A 298 -2.06 -8.52 8.65
C GLY A 298 -2.90 -9.29 9.69
N THR A 299 -3.03 -8.80 10.93
CA THR A 299 -3.83 -9.46 11.97
C THR A 299 -5.21 -8.83 12.20
N GLN A 300 -5.44 -7.61 11.72
CA GLN A 300 -6.69 -6.86 11.93
C GLN A 300 -7.37 -6.50 10.60
N LYS A 301 -8.64 -6.89 10.46
CA LYS A 301 -9.49 -6.60 9.27
C LYS A 301 -10.46 -5.42 9.49
N LEU A 302 -10.15 -4.52 10.42
CA LEU A 302 -11.06 -3.43 10.82
C LEU A 302 -11.11 -2.19 9.88
N PRO A 303 -10.04 -1.85 9.13
CA PRO A 303 -9.94 -0.53 8.48
C PRO A 303 -11.03 -0.22 7.46
N HIS A 304 -11.42 -1.18 6.65
CA HIS A 304 -12.31 -0.92 5.50
C HIS A 304 -13.75 -0.51 5.86
N LEU A 305 -14.20 -0.80 7.09
CA LEU A 305 -15.56 -0.46 7.53
C LEU A 305 -15.77 1.04 7.79
N GLN A 306 -14.72 1.78 8.15
CA GLN A 306 -14.83 3.22 8.48
C GLN A 306 -14.67 4.13 7.27
N ARG A 307 -13.85 3.73 6.29
CA ARG A 307 -13.53 4.52 5.10
C ARG A 307 -14.76 4.80 4.24
N ASP A 308 -15.65 3.80 4.14
CA ASP A 308 -16.75 3.83 3.20
C ASP A 308 -18.04 4.44 3.80
N MET A 309 -18.02 4.86 5.09
CA MET A 309 -19.17 5.54 5.74
C MET A 309 -19.14 7.04 5.47
N PRO A 310 -19.97 7.54 4.52
CA PRO A 310 -19.92 8.94 4.10
C PRO A 310 -20.46 9.94 5.13
N GLU A 311 -21.28 9.48 6.07
CA GLU A 311 -21.92 10.32 7.10
C GLU A 311 -22.04 9.56 8.43
N ARG A 312 -21.87 10.27 9.56
CA ARG A 312 -21.86 9.69 10.93
C ARG A 312 -23.27 9.48 11.53
N ASN A 313 -24.31 9.63 10.74
CA ASN A 313 -25.70 9.49 11.19
C ASN A 313 -26.35 8.20 10.64
N LEU A 314 -27.56 7.90 11.10
CA LEU A 314 -28.33 6.74 10.66
C LEU A 314 -28.52 6.71 9.14
N ARG A 315 -28.60 7.87 8.50
CA ARG A 315 -28.74 8.02 7.05
C ARG A 315 -27.47 7.60 6.31
N GLY A 316 -26.28 7.96 6.84
CA GLY A 316 -25.00 7.51 6.33
C GLY A 316 -24.80 6.01 6.50
N LEU A 317 -25.20 5.46 7.64
CA LEU A 317 -25.19 4.02 7.88
C LEU A 317 -26.09 3.28 6.90
N LEU A 318 -27.29 3.77 6.64
CA LEU A 318 -28.23 3.18 5.68
C LEU A 318 -27.72 3.30 4.24
N LYS A 319 -27.14 4.44 3.85
CA LYS A 319 -26.46 4.61 2.54
C LYS A 319 -25.29 3.63 2.41
N TYR A 320 -24.50 3.49 3.46
CA TYR A 320 -23.36 2.57 3.49
C TYR A 320 -23.81 1.11 3.38
N LEU A 321 -24.80 0.71 4.16
CA LEU A 321 -25.42 -0.62 4.06
C LEU A 321 -26.02 -0.85 2.67
N GLY A 322 -26.64 0.17 2.08
CA GLY A 322 -27.11 0.15 0.70
C GLY A 322 -25.99 -0.06 -0.31
N LEU A 323 -24.88 0.67 -0.20
CA LEU A 323 -23.68 0.50 -1.04
C LEU A 323 -23.04 -0.90 -0.87
N ILE A 324 -22.96 -1.38 0.35
CA ILE A 324 -22.43 -2.69 0.66
C ILE A 324 -23.33 -3.80 0.09
N LEU A 325 -24.63 -3.74 0.34
CA LEU A 325 -25.58 -4.77 -0.09
C LEU A 325 -25.85 -4.73 -1.59
N LEU A 326 -26.02 -3.51 -2.13
CA LEU A 326 -26.43 -3.31 -3.52
C LEU A 326 -25.25 -3.11 -4.48
N GLY A 327 -24.04 -2.90 -3.97
CA GLY A 327 -22.87 -2.52 -4.77
C GLY A 327 -22.92 -1.08 -5.27
N ASP A 328 -21.80 -0.61 -5.82
CA ASP A 328 -21.69 0.71 -6.44
C ASP A 328 -22.64 0.81 -7.66
N PRO A 329 -23.30 1.97 -7.87
CA PRO A 329 -24.17 2.21 -9.02
C PRO A 329 -23.55 1.87 -10.38
N VAL A 330 -22.24 2.14 -10.56
CA VAL A 330 -21.51 1.82 -11.79
C VAL A 330 -21.40 0.29 -11.98
N THR A 331 -21.07 -0.44 -10.91
CA THR A 331 -21.07 -1.91 -10.90
C THR A 331 -22.45 -2.47 -11.26
N ARG A 332 -23.52 -1.86 -10.75
CA ARG A 332 -24.88 -2.30 -11.02
C ARG A 332 -25.29 -2.16 -12.49
N GLN A 333 -24.83 -1.09 -13.17
CA GLN A 333 -25.15 -0.86 -14.57
C GLN A 333 -24.39 -1.79 -15.52
N ALA A 334 -23.15 -2.12 -15.19
CA ALA A 334 -22.25 -2.89 -16.06
C ALA A 334 -22.48 -4.41 -16.05
N LEU A 335 -23.18 -4.97 -15.03
CA LEU A 335 -23.41 -6.42 -14.94
C LEU A 335 -24.52 -6.91 -15.89
N PRO A 336 -24.32 -8.00 -16.66
CA PRO A 336 -25.36 -8.73 -17.34
C PRO A 336 -26.46 -9.19 -16.35
N ARG A 337 -27.71 -9.31 -16.82
CA ARG A 337 -28.86 -9.66 -15.95
C ARG A 337 -28.65 -10.94 -15.15
N SER A 338 -28.09 -11.99 -15.77
CA SER A 338 -27.79 -13.26 -15.11
C SER A 338 -26.74 -13.16 -14.00
N GLU A 339 -25.73 -12.33 -14.19
CA GLU A 339 -24.67 -12.10 -13.21
C GLU A 339 -25.12 -11.17 -12.08
N LYS A 340 -26.04 -10.22 -12.34
CA LYS A 340 -26.66 -9.40 -11.29
C LYS A 340 -27.32 -10.26 -10.23
N ILE A 341 -28.14 -11.22 -10.63
CA ILE A 341 -28.84 -12.12 -9.71
C ILE A 341 -27.83 -12.89 -8.84
N ARG A 342 -26.79 -13.44 -9.48
CA ARG A 342 -25.72 -14.20 -8.79
C ARG A 342 -24.91 -13.32 -7.84
N PHE A 343 -24.63 -12.08 -8.21
CA PHE A 343 -23.97 -11.08 -7.39
C PHE A 343 -24.81 -10.74 -6.13
N TYR A 344 -26.09 -10.41 -6.30
CA TYR A 344 -26.96 -10.07 -5.17
C TYR A 344 -27.24 -11.22 -4.23
N LEU A 345 -27.29 -12.46 -4.72
CA LEU A 345 -27.44 -13.65 -3.88
C LEU A 345 -26.17 -13.97 -3.08
N ARG A 346 -24.98 -13.78 -3.64
CA ARG A 346 -23.70 -14.09 -3.00
C ARG A 346 -23.18 -12.96 -2.09
N ARG A 347 -23.50 -11.72 -2.40
CA ARG A 347 -22.96 -10.55 -1.71
C ARG A 347 -23.22 -10.52 -0.20
N PRO A 348 -24.45 -10.77 0.30
CA PRO A 348 -24.73 -10.80 1.72
C PRO A 348 -23.88 -11.85 2.47
N PHE A 349 -23.71 -13.03 1.88
CA PHE A 349 -22.89 -14.11 2.49
C PHE A 349 -21.41 -13.74 2.51
N GLN A 350 -20.89 -13.14 1.45
CA GLN A 350 -19.51 -12.65 1.42
C GLN A 350 -19.28 -11.56 2.47
N LEU A 351 -20.22 -10.66 2.64
CA LEU A 351 -20.15 -9.60 3.64
C LEU A 351 -20.24 -10.14 5.05
N LEU A 352 -21.17 -11.06 5.31
CA LEU A 352 -21.28 -11.73 6.60
C LEU A 352 -20.02 -12.53 6.93
N SER A 353 -19.45 -13.25 5.97
CA SER A 353 -18.20 -13.98 6.20
C SER A 353 -17.00 -13.08 6.45
N ASN A 354 -16.92 -11.93 5.74
CA ASN A 354 -15.79 -11.02 5.83
C ASN A 354 -15.87 -10.08 7.03
N HIS A 355 -17.06 -9.59 7.36
CA HIS A 355 -17.26 -8.52 8.35
C HIS A 355 -18.13 -8.94 9.54
N GLY A 356 -18.92 -10.01 9.41
CA GLY A 356 -19.83 -10.50 10.45
C GLY A 356 -19.15 -10.77 11.79
N PRO A 357 -18.02 -11.50 11.85
CA PRO A 357 -17.31 -11.74 13.10
C PRO A 357 -16.85 -10.45 13.80
N THR A 358 -16.42 -9.46 13.04
CA THR A 358 -15.97 -8.17 13.58
C THR A 358 -17.13 -7.32 14.09
N LEU A 359 -18.21 -7.21 13.30
CA LEU A 359 -19.43 -6.53 13.70
C LEU A 359 -20.05 -7.18 14.95
N TRP A 360 -20.07 -8.51 15.02
CA TRP A 360 -20.56 -9.26 16.16
C TRP A 360 -19.77 -8.98 17.43
N ARG A 361 -18.43 -8.91 17.34
CA ARG A 361 -17.55 -8.54 18.47
C ARG A 361 -17.79 -7.11 18.94
N LEU A 362 -17.98 -6.16 18.00
CA LEU A 362 -18.33 -4.77 18.31
C LEU A 362 -19.69 -4.68 19.04
N VAL A 363 -20.71 -5.38 18.54
CA VAL A 363 -22.06 -5.41 19.16
C VAL A 363 -22.01 -6.05 20.56
N ARG A 364 -21.28 -7.14 20.74
CA ARG A 364 -21.06 -7.78 22.05
C ARG A 364 -20.23 -6.95 23.00
N GLY A 365 -19.67 -5.83 22.56
CA GLY A 365 -18.94 -4.93 23.45
C GLY A 365 -17.54 -5.40 23.80
N GLU A 366 -16.93 -6.22 22.97
CA GLU A 366 -15.56 -6.67 23.21
C GLU A 366 -14.63 -5.47 23.37
N ARG A 367 -14.04 -5.31 24.56
CA ARG A 367 -13.22 -4.15 24.93
C ARG A 367 -12.07 -3.89 23.95
N ARG A 368 -11.39 -4.95 23.49
CA ARG A 368 -10.27 -4.83 22.53
C ARG A 368 -10.73 -4.30 21.19
N THR A 369 -11.83 -4.79 20.66
CA THR A 369 -12.39 -4.36 19.36
C THR A 369 -12.90 -2.93 19.42
N ARG A 370 -13.54 -2.51 20.51
CA ARG A 370 -13.97 -1.13 20.75
C ARG A 370 -12.78 -0.17 20.88
N ALA A 371 -11.74 -0.56 21.62
CA ALA A 371 -10.53 0.24 21.77
C ALA A 371 -9.82 0.43 20.40
N ALA A 372 -9.66 -0.63 19.62
CA ALA A 372 -9.09 -0.54 18.28
C ALA A 372 -9.91 0.38 17.36
N TRP A 373 -11.23 0.30 17.42
CA TRP A 373 -12.13 1.18 16.69
C TRP A 373 -11.97 2.66 17.08
N GLN A 374 -11.90 2.97 18.37
CA GLN A 374 -11.70 4.34 18.87
C GLN A 374 -10.35 4.91 18.42
N VAL A 375 -9.28 4.11 18.54
CA VAL A 375 -7.93 4.47 18.10
C VAL A 375 -7.92 4.84 16.61
N GLN A 376 -8.50 3.99 15.78
CA GLN A 376 -8.54 4.23 14.34
C GLN A 376 -9.39 5.46 13.99
N ARG A 377 -10.54 5.64 14.66
CA ARG A 377 -11.38 6.81 14.47
C ARG A 377 -10.66 8.11 14.79
N ARG A 378 -9.90 8.14 15.90
CA ARG A 378 -9.11 9.32 16.29
C ARG A 378 -8.03 9.64 15.27
N LEU A 379 -7.31 8.62 14.80
CA LEU A 379 -6.31 8.77 13.74
C LEU A 379 -6.93 9.34 12.46
N GLN A 380 -8.06 8.80 12.01
CA GLN A 380 -8.75 9.28 10.81
C GLN A 380 -9.26 10.72 10.96
N ALA A 381 -9.76 11.09 12.13
CA ALA A 381 -10.18 12.47 12.41
C ALA A 381 -9.00 13.44 12.32
N TRP A 382 -7.87 13.08 12.91
CA TRP A 382 -6.65 13.88 12.85
C TRP A 382 -6.11 14.02 11.42
N LEU A 383 -6.09 12.93 10.64
CA LEU A 383 -5.64 12.96 9.24
C LEU A 383 -6.51 13.86 8.35
N ARG A 384 -7.81 14.02 8.67
CA ARG A 384 -8.77 14.82 7.91
C ARG A 384 -8.91 16.26 8.41
N ASP A 385 -8.14 16.66 9.39
CA ASP A 385 -8.28 17.96 10.06
C ASP A 385 -9.67 18.20 10.68
N GLU A 386 -10.39 17.16 11.02
CA GLU A 386 -11.66 17.28 11.73
C GLU A 386 -11.35 17.68 13.19
N HIS A 387 -11.85 18.83 13.61
CA HIS A 387 -11.77 19.26 15.01
C HIS A 387 -12.40 18.19 15.91
N LEU A 388 -11.62 17.65 16.82
CA LEU A 388 -12.06 16.70 17.85
C LEU A 388 -12.64 17.45 19.04
#